data_5e472740925030798cf4de6dbb5ebe59
#
_entry.id   5e472740925030798cf4de6dbb5ebe59
#
_cell.length_a   1.000
_cell.length_b   1.000
_cell.length_c   1.000
_cell.angle_alpha   90.00
_cell.angle_beta   90.00
_cell.angle_gamma   90.00
#
_symmetry.space_group_name_H-M   'P 1'
#
loop_
_entity.id
_entity.type
_entity.pdbx_description
1 polymer ?
#
loop_
_entity_poly.entity_id
_entity_poly.type
_entity_poly.pdbx_seq_one_letter_code
_entity_poly.pdbx_strand_id
1 'polypeptide(L)'
;MYANIPNQTRRAVYRRDGYRCALCDSSQSLQIHHVVPRGEGGTDSPQNLITLCSYCHSHVHGRPLYETPMTAADIDQACVEYLADLYAPDWNPWAKGRHPLDQVLERLRG
;
A
#
# COMPACT_ATOMS: atom_id res chain seq x y z
N MET A 1 15.49 12.55 7.68
CA MET A 1 14.43 11.79 8.38
C MET A 1 13.13 11.89 7.60
N TYR A 2 12.48 10.76 7.37
CA TYR A 2 11.21 10.77 6.68
C TYR A 2 10.08 11.22 7.62
N ALA A 3 9.18 12.02 7.11
CA ALA A 3 7.97 12.37 7.84
C ALA A 3 7.11 11.12 8.03
N ASN A 4 6.41 11.03 9.15
CA ASN A 4 5.46 9.96 9.38
C ASN A 4 4.27 10.11 8.44
N ILE A 5 3.67 8.98 8.09
CA ILE A 5 2.40 8.98 7.36
C ILE A 5 1.36 9.69 8.24
N PRO A 6 0.60 10.65 7.73
CA PRO A 6 -0.43 11.32 8.52
C PRO A 6 -1.42 10.33 9.12
N ASN A 7 -1.84 10.56 10.36
CA ASN A 7 -2.76 9.66 11.06
C ASN A 7 -4.07 9.46 10.30
N GLN A 8 -4.56 10.50 9.66
CA GLN A 8 -5.78 10.41 8.86
C GLN A 8 -5.60 9.41 7.71
N THR A 9 -4.45 9.47 7.04
CA THR A 9 -4.12 8.54 5.95
C THR A 9 -3.98 7.12 6.47
N ARG A 10 -3.29 6.93 7.61
CA ARG A 10 -3.16 5.61 8.24
C ARG A 10 -4.52 4.98 8.50
N ARG A 11 -5.41 5.75 9.13
CA ARG A 11 -6.75 5.27 9.46
C ARG A 11 -7.55 4.90 8.21
N ALA A 12 -7.42 5.71 7.16
CA ALA A 12 -8.10 5.45 5.90
C ALA A 12 -7.61 4.14 5.25
N VAL A 13 -6.30 3.91 5.27
CA VAL A 13 -5.71 2.68 4.71
C VAL A 13 -6.14 1.45 5.52
N TYR A 14 -6.03 1.51 6.85
CA TYR A 14 -6.46 0.39 7.69
C TYR A 14 -7.94 0.08 7.51
N ARG A 15 -8.77 1.13 7.46
CA ARG A 15 -10.22 0.96 7.27
C ARG A 15 -10.53 0.35 5.91
N ARG A 16 -9.87 0.83 4.85
CA ARG A 16 -10.05 0.28 3.51
C ARG A 16 -9.74 -1.21 3.47
N ASP A 17 -8.68 -1.63 4.17
CA ASP A 17 -8.22 -3.02 4.18
C ASP A 17 -8.90 -3.87 5.26
N GLY A 18 -9.89 -3.31 5.95
CA GLY A 18 -10.70 -4.04 6.92
C GLY A 18 -10.00 -4.36 8.22
N TYR A 19 -8.95 -3.61 8.57
CA TYR A 19 -8.12 -3.84 9.76
C TYR A 19 -7.53 -5.25 9.77
N ARG A 20 -7.13 -5.73 8.59
CA ARG A 20 -6.51 -7.03 8.38
C ARG A 20 -5.40 -6.91 7.36
N CYS A 21 -4.46 -7.86 7.41
CA CYS A 21 -3.45 -7.98 6.36
C CYS A 21 -4.16 -8.21 5.02
N ALA A 22 -3.85 -7.39 4.03
CA ALA A 22 -4.48 -7.49 2.71
C ALA A 22 -4.17 -8.80 2.00
N LEU A 23 -3.09 -9.48 2.37
CA LEU A 23 -2.65 -10.71 1.71
C LEU A 23 -3.02 -11.99 2.44
N CYS A 24 -2.90 -12.02 3.77
CA CYS A 24 -3.13 -13.25 4.54
C CYS A 24 -4.28 -13.16 5.53
N ASP A 25 -4.94 -12.01 5.60
CA ASP A 25 -6.11 -11.77 6.42
C ASP A 25 -5.85 -11.79 7.95
N SER A 26 -4.60 -11.80 8.38
CA SER A 26 -4.26 -11.72 9.79
C SER A 26 -4.64 -10.36 10.35
N SER A 27 -5.19 -10.34 11.57
CA SER A 27 -5.53 -9.09 12.26
C SER A 27 -4.45 -8.64 13.24
N GLN A 28 -3.30 -9.33 13.27
CA GLN A 28 -2.26 -9.07 14.27
C GLN A 28 -1.07 -8.35 13.68
N SER A 29 -0.47 -7.47 14.49
CA SER A 29 0.77 -6.77 14.16
C SER A 29 0.70 -6.08 12.80
N LEU A 30 -0.36 -5.32 12.58
CA LEU A 30 -0.57 -4.65 11.30
C LEU A 30 0.36 -3.45 11.13
N GLN A 31 0.89 -3.31 9.92
CA GLN A 31 1.79 -2.23 9.53
C GLN A 31 1.39 -1.73 8.16
N ILE A 32 1.75 -0.49 7.86
CA ILE A 32 1.54 0.07 6.52
C ILE A 32 2.82 -0.04 5.73
N HIS A 33 2.72 -0.61 4.53
CA HIS A 33 3.84 -0.81 3.63
C HIS A 33 3.69 0.08 2.40
N HIS A 34 4.79 0.74 2.01
CA HIS A 34 4.87 1.49 0.75
C HIS A 34 5.21 0.51 -0.37
N VAL A 35 4.32 0.35 -1.34
CA VAL A 35 4.57 -0.55 -2.49
C VAL A 35 5.71 0.00 -3.33
N VAL A 36 5.68 1.30 -3.64
CA VAL A 36 6.84 1.99 -4.19
C VAL A 36 7.55 2.69 -3.03
N PRO A 37 8.80 2.31 -2.71
CA PRO A 37 9.52 2.93 -1.60
C PRO A 37 9.66 4.45 -1.78
N ARG A 38 9.65 5.16 -0.65
CA ARG A 38 9.85 6.62 -0.68
C ARG A 38 11.13 7.02 -1.40
N GLY A 39 12.21 6.26 -1.21
CA GLY A 39 13.48 6.50 -1.88
C GLY A 39 13.44 6.35 -3.38
N GLU A 40 12.40 5.70 -3.91
CA GLU A 40 12.18 5.51 -5.34
C GLU A 40 11.04 6.41 -5.87
N GLY A 41 10.67 7.42 -5.11
CA GLY A 41 9.62 8.35 -5.50
C GLY A 41 8.22 7.97 -5.04
N GLY A 42 8.09 6.94 -4.22
CA GLY A 42 6.80 6.52 -3.67
C GLY A 42 6.22 7.58 -2.74
N THR A 43 4.90 7.75 -2.80
CA THR A 43 4.20 8.75 -2.02
C THR A 43 3.47 8.13 -0.84
N ASP A 44 2.90 8.98 0.03
CA ASP A 44 2.03 8.55 1.12
C ASP A 44 0.56 8.52 0.70
N SER A 45 0.29 8.43 -0.60
CA SER A 45 -1.06 8.27 -1.11
C SER A 45 -1.59 6.88 -0.76
N PRO A 46 -2.89 6.75 -0.44
CA PRO A 46 -3.51 5.42 -0.25
C PRO A 46 -3.29 4.47 -1.43
N GLN A 47 -3.08 4.99 -2.64
CA GLN A 47 -2.80 4.15 -3.81
C GLN A 47 -1.41 3.50 -3.77
N ASN A 48 -0.53 3.95 -2.87
CA ASN A 48 0.80 3.39 -2.68
C ASN A 48 0.94 2.66 -1.35
N LEU A 49 -0.10 2.64 -0.53
CA LEU A 49 -0.03 2.11 0.83
C LEU A 49 -0.94 0.89 0.97
N ILE A 50 -0.43 -0.13 1.64
CA ILE A 50 -1.16 -1.38 1.87
C ILE A 50 -0.95 -1.84 3.30
N THR A 51 -1.99 -2.41 3.91
CA THR A 51 -1.90 -2.99 5.24
C THR A 51 -1.34 -4.40 5.16
N LEU A 52 -0.24 -4.65 5.84
CA LEU A 52 0.37 -5.98 5.94
C LEU A 52 0.59 -6.34 7.41
N CYS A 53 0.51 -7.64 7.72
CA CYS A 53 0.94 -8.12 9.02
C CYS A 53 2.47 -8.16 9.06
N SER A 54 3.05 -8.36 10.25
CA SER A 54 4.49 -8.39 10.39
C SER A 54 5.17 -9.49 9.56
N TYR A 55 4.51 -10.63 9.38
CA TYR A 55 5.05 -11.72 8.56
C TYR A 55 5.15 -11.34 7.08
N CYS A 56 4.05 -10.83 6.51
CA CYS A 56 4.05 -10.43 5.10
C CYS A 56 4.96 -9.23 4.87
N HIS A 57 5.00 -8.29 5.80
CA HIS A 57 5.86 -7.11 5.69
C HIS A 57 7.34 -7.49 5.72
N SER A 58 7.72 -8.39 6.63
CA SER A 58 9.08 -8.90 6.69
C SER A 58 9.44 -9.67 5.41
N HIS A 59 8.50 -10.47 4.91
CA HIS A 59 8.70 -11.27 3.72
C HIS A 59 8.91 -10.42 2.46
N VAL A 60 8.12 -9.35 2.30
CA VAL A 60 8.27 -8.46 1.14
C VAL A 60 9.63 -7.75 1.14
N HIS A 61 10.23 -7.58 2.31
CA HIS A 61 11.58 -7.03 2.45
C HIS A 61 12.68 -8.09 2.38
N GLY A 62 12.36 -9.31 1.96
CA GLY A 62 13.33 -10.36 1.77
C GLY A 62 13.71 -11.12 3.03
N ARG A 63 12.92 -11.01 4.09
CA ARG A 63 13.18 -11.63 5.39
C ARG A 63 11.99 -12.49 5.84
N PRO A 64 11.70 -13.61 5.12
CA PRO A 64 10.61 -14.48 5.52
C PRO A 64 10.85 -15.06 6.91
N LEU A 65 9.80 -15.09 7.73
CA LEU A 65 9.86 -15.57 9.12
C LEU A 65 9.54 -17.05 9.24
N TYR A 66 9.26 -17.72 8.12
CA TYR A 66 9.01 -19.15 8.05
C TYR A 66 9.43 -19.66 6.67
N GLU A 67 9.63 -20.97 6.55
CA GLU A 67 9.98 -21.54 5.26
C GLU A 67 8.79 -21.50 4.31
N THR A 68 9.04 -21.03 3.09
CA THR A 68 8.00 -20.90 2.07
C THR A 68 8.67 -20.82 0.69
N PRO A 69 8.05 -21.41 -0.34
CA PRO A 69 8.56 -21.27 -1.71
C PRO A 69 8.31 -19.88 -2.29
N MET A 70 7.49 -19.06 -1.64
CA MET A 70 7.19 -17.71 -2.12
C MET A 70 8.37 -16.80 -1.90
N THR A 71 8.68 -16.00 -2.92
CA THR A 71 9.78 -15.02 -2.85
C THR A 71 9.26 -13.65 -2.44
N ALA A 72 10.19 -12.75 -2.09
CA ALA A 72 9.82 -11.35 -1.83
C ALA A 72 9.13 -10.72 -3.04
N ALA A 73 9.56 -11.07 -4.26
CA ALA A 73 8.95 -10.58 -5.48
C ALA A 73 7.51 -11.07 -5.62
N ASP A 74 7.21 -12.30 -5.20
CA ASP A 74 5.84 -12.83 -5.20
C ASP A 74 4.93 -12.03 -4.28
N ILE A 75 5.42 -11.68 -3.10
CA ILE A 75 4.68 -10.89 -2.13
C ILE A 75 4.46 -9.47 -2.66
N ASP A 76 5.49 -8.87 -3.24
CA ASP A 76 5.38 -7.55 -3.84
C ASP A 76 4.34 -7.53 -4.97
N GLN A 77 4.38 -8.55 -5.84
CA GLN A 77 3.41 -8.67 -6.92
C GLN A 77 1.99 -8.79 -6.41
N ALA A 78 1.78 -9.54 -5.32
CA ALA A 78 0.47 -9.66 -4.69
C ALA A 78 -0.03 -8.31 -4.17
N CYS A 79 0.87 -7.49 -3.59
CA CYS A 79 0.53 -6.13 -3.15
C CYS A 79 0.11 -5.26 -4.34
N VAL A 80 0.86 -5.33 -5.44
CA VAL A 80 0.57 -4.57 -6.67
C VAL A 80 -0.81 -4.96 -7.20
N GLU A 81 -1.10 -6.25 -7.30
CA GLU A 81 -2.38 -6.74 -7.80
C GLU A 81 -3.54 -6.29 -6.92
N TYR A 82 -3.36 -6.35 -5.61
CA TYR A 82 -4.40 -5.92 -4.67
C TYR A 82 -4.75 -4.44 -4.87
N LEU A 83 -3.75 -3.57 -4.92
CA LEU A 83 -3.98 -2.13 -5.08
C LEU A 83 -4.48 -1.80 -6.48
N ALA A 84 -3.93 -2.43 -7.51
CA ALA A 84 -4.38 -2.21 -8.87
C ALA A 84 -5.86 -2.55 -9.03
N ASP A 85 -6.32 -3.65 -8.44
CA ASP A 85 -7.74 -4.03 -8.48
C ASP A 85 -8.62 -3.04 -7.74
N LEU A 86 -8.16 -2.56 -6.56
CA LEU A 86 -8.93 -1.59 -5.77
C LEU A 86 -9.13 -0.27 -6.49
N TYR A 87 -8.12 0.18 -7.22
CA TYR A 87 -8.12 1.51 -7.84
C TYR A 87 -8.29 1.46 -9.36
N ALA A 88 -8.62 0.28 -9.91
CA ALA A 88 -8.83 0.13 -11.35
C ALA A 88 -9.91 1.08 -11.86
N PRO A 89 -9.76 1.62 -13.09
CA PRO A 89 -8.61 1.45 -13.98
C PRO A 89 -7.47 2.45 -13.75
N ASP A 90 -7.62 3.37 -12.80
CA ASP A 90 -6.75 4.55 -12.64
C ASP A 90 -5.70 4.42 -11.54
N TRP A 91 -5.28 3.20 -11.22
CA TRP A 91 -4.29 3.01 -10.17
C TRP A 91 -2.98 3.70 -10.52
N ASN A 92 -2.48 4.51 -9.58
CA ASN A 92 -1.22 5.22 -9.72
C ASN A 92 -0.51 5.34 -8.36
N PRO A 93 0.43 4.44 -8.06
CA PRO A 93 1.14 4.46 -6.77
C PRO A 93 2.07 5.66 -6.59
N TRP A 94 2.37 6.38 -7.67
CA TRP A 94 3.17 7.61 -7.60
C TRP A 94 2.31 8.86 -7.42
N ALA A 95 0.98 8.73 -7.41
CA ALA A 95 0.10 9.88 -7.25
C ALA A 95 0.33 10.50 -5.89
N LYS A 96 0.54 11.83 -5.85
CA LYS A 96 0.62 12.58 -4.61
C LYS A 96 -0.77 12.68 -3.99
N GLY A 97 -0.82 12.78 -2.66
CA GLY A 97 -2.08 13.05 -1.98
C GLY A 97 -2.72 14.27 -2.61
N ARG A 98 -3.94 14.12 -3.13
CA ARG A 98 -4.56 15.15 -3.96
C ARG A 98 -5.55 15.98 -3.19
N HIS A 99 -5.53 17.26 -3.47
CA HIS A 99 -6.63 18.14 -3.10
C HIS A 99 -7.87 17.71 -3.89
N PRO A 100 -9.08 17.75 -3.31
CA PRO A 100 -10.30 17.37 -4.03
C PRO A 100 -10.51 18.10 -5.35
N LEU A 101 -10.06 19.36 -5.44
CA LEU A 101 -10.17 20.13 -6.67
C LEU A 101 -9.31 19.54 -7.80
N ASP A 102 -8.16 18.96 -7.47
CA ASP A 102 -7.30 18.35 -8.49
C ASP A 102 -7.98 17.16 -9.14
N GLN A 103 -8.75 16.39 -8.38
CA GLN A 103 -9.52 15.27 -8.90
C GLN A 103 -10.61 15.76 -9.85
N VAL A 104 -11.29 16.84 -9.50
CA VAL A 104 -12.31 17.43 -10.37
C VAL A 104 -11.72 17.91 -11.67
N LEU A 105 -10.57 18.61 -11.61
CA LEU A 105 -9.87 19.11 -12.79
C LEU A 105 -9.44 17.98 -13.72
N GLU A 106 -8.97 16.88 -13.17
CA GLU A 106 -8.59 15.72 -13.98
C GLU A 106 -9.79 15.11 -14.70
N ARG A 107 -10.94 15.01 -14.05
CA ARG A 107 -12.16 14.51 -14.69
C ARG A 107 -12.59 15.40 -15.84
N LEU A 108 -12.43 16.73 -15.69
CA LEU A 108 -12.78 17.67 -16.73
C LEU A 108 -11.84 17.64 -17.92
N ARG A 109 -10.60 17.19 -17.71
CA ARG A 109 -9.65 17.03 -18.82
C ARG A 109 -9.92 15.80 -19.68
N GLY A 110 -10.80 14.99 -19.24
CA GLY A 110 -11.21 13.86 -19.99
C GLY A 110 -10.69 12.58 -19.72
#